data_1733d408030a2ec20233e767648defc8
#
_entry.id   1733d408030a2ec20233e767648defc8
#
_cell.length_a   1.000
_cell.length_b   1.000
_cell.length_c   1.000
_cell.angle_alpha   90.00
_cell.angle_beta   90.00
_cell.angle_gamma   90.00
#
_symmetry.space_group_name_H-M   'P 1'
#
loop_
_entity.id
_entity.type
_entity.pdbx_description
1 polymer ?
#
loop_
_entity_poly.entity_id
_entity_poly.type
_entity_poly.pdbx_seq_one_letter_code
_entity_poly.pdbx_strand_id
1 'polypeptide(L)'
;LSSSQVLVSEADLEAHDKDANAHNALFEKINKELEKKQDTITAKGILKGDQDAKGNPTVTKATPGVDYQQPTQVLTESNAMALTDTVPFFSGADGQNRKVTLKKLKEALGVQSASINVTTCAGAAVVCTDGETTLNGVGSTKFSLPENTGTWEVTATLNGHTASAVVEVTGAMQYNVDLVITSSVAVTHAPTKTTYNVGETFDPTGLVVTATYADGTTEDVTDGCTFSPTVMAASTTAVTIKYQRAGVTVTTTQAVTVLEMSSISVKTAPNKTAYYIGESFDATGMVIEATMSNGTKKTVTGWTYTPSGALSKTDTAVTISYTENGVTKTCTQAITIRTLSSISVTTAP
;
A
#
# COMPACT_ATOMS: atom_id res chain seq x y z
N LEU A 1 -27.11 -38.58 19.60
CA LEU A 1 -26.51 -39.06 18.35
C LEU A 1 -25.34 -38.14 18.01
N SER A 2 -24.09 -38.62 18.20
CA SER A 2 -22.90 -37.87 17.85
C SER A 2 -22.85 -37.72 16.32
N SER A 3 -22.78 -36.49 15.84
CA SER A 3 -22.55 -36.15 14.44
C SER A 3 -21.14 -36.59 14.05
N SER A 4 -20.98 -37.76 13.48
CA SER A 4 -19.75 -38.08 12.75
C SER A 4 -19.75 -37.24 11.47
N GLN A 5 -18.90 -36.23 11.45
CA GLN A 5 -18.68 -35.38 10.29
C GLN A 5 -18.12 -36.22 9.13
N VAL A 6 -18.63 -36.01 7.93
CA VAL A 6 -17.97 -36.45 6.71
C VAL A 6 -16.80 -35.53 6.51
N LEU A 7 -15.59 -36.02 6.80
CA LEU A 7 -14.36 -35.25 6.60
C LEU A 7 -14.00 -35.30 5.10
N VAL A 8 -14.38 -34.29 4.38
CA VAL A 8 -13.77 -33.95 3.08
C VAL A 8 -12.57 -33.06 3.41
N SER A 9 -11.37 -33.48 3.05
CA SER A 9 -10.16 -32.72 3.37
C SER A 9 -10.04 -31.49 2.47
N GLU A 10 -9.35 -30.47 2.95
CA GLU A 10 -9.00 -29.28 2.16
C GLU A 10 -8.30 -29.64 0.84
N ALA A 11 -7.43 -30.68 0.85
CA ALA A 11 -6.76 -31.18 -0.33
C ALA A 11 -7.74 -31.81 -1.37
N ASP A 12 -8.84 -32.39 -0.92
CA ASP A 12 -9.87 -32.93 -1.83
C ASP A 12 -10.65 -31.80 -2.51
N LEU A 13 -10.84 -30.67 -1.82
CA LEU A 13 -11.49 -29.47 -2.35
C LEU A 13 -10.56 -28.69 -3.29
N GLU A 14 -9.26 -28.55 -2.96
CA GLU A 14 -8.28 -27.92 -3.84
C GLU A 14 -8.03 -28.72 -5.14
N ALA A 15 -8.11 -30.03 -5.08
CA ALA A 15 -8.05 -30.89 -6.27
C ALA A 15 -9.27 -30.72 -7.16
N HIS A 16 -10.44 -30.51 -6.57
CA HIS A 16 -11.71 -30.27 -7.27
C HIS A 16 -11.68 -29.02 -8.14
N ASP A 17 -11.05 -27.93 -7.65
CA ASP A 17 -11.01 -26.64 -8.36
C ASP A 17 -10.04 -26.62 -9.55
N LYS A 18 -9.19 -27.64 -9.70
CA LYS A 18 -8.14 -27.67 -10.73
C LYS A 18 -8.35 -28.65 -11.88
N ASP A 19 -9.27 -29.59 -11.74
CA ASP A 19 -9.46 -30.65 -12.75
C ASP A 19 -10.88 -31.21 -12.72
N ALA A 20 -11.52 -31.32 -13.89
CA ALA A 20 -12.85 -31.95 -14.05
C ALA A 20 -12.91 -33.42 -13.57
N ASN A 21 -11.79 -34.15 -13.56
CA ASN A 21 -11.68 -35.49 -13.02
C ASN A 21 -11.72 -35.52 -11.49
N ALA A 22 -11.22 -34.45 -10.81
CA ALA A 22 -11.29 -34.33 -9.37
C ALA A 22 -12.74 -34.17 -8.88
N HIS A 23 -13.60 -33.57 -9.70
CA HIS A 23 -15.04 -33.46 -9.43
C HIS A 23 -15.69 -34.83 -9.28
N ASN A 24 -15.42 -35.74 -10.19
CA ASN A 24 -15.94 -37.09 -10.15
C ASN A 24 -15.39 -37.90 -8.96
N ALA A 25 -14.10 -37.74 -8.65
CA ALA A 25 -13.46 -38.39 -7.50
C ALA A 25 -14.05 -37.94 -6.17
N LEU A 26 -14.31 -36.64 -6.02
CA LEU A 26 -14.93 -36.06 -4.82
C LEU A 26 -16.40 -36.55 -4.69
N PHE A 27 -17.12 -36.58 -5.80
CA PHE A 27 -18.49 -37.06 -5.82
C PHE A 27 -18.60 -38.55 -5.49
N GLU A 28 -17.68 -39.38 -6.00
CA GLU A 28 -17.60 -40.82 -5.66
C GLU A 28 -17.21 -41.00 -4.17
N LYS A 29 -16.32 -40.17 -3.64
CA LYS A 29 -15.93 -40.24 -2.22
C LYS A 29 -17.11 -39.87 -1.30
N ILE A 30 -17.85 -38.81 -1.65
CA ILE A 30 -19.07 -38.41 -0.94
C ILE A 30 -20.13 -39.54 -1.02
N ASN A 31 -20.33 -40.14 -2.20
CA ASN A 31 -21.25 -41.22 -2.37
C ASN A 31 -20.88 -42.47 -1.55
N LYS A 32 -19.58 -42.84 -1.53
CA LYS A 32 -19.07 -43.95 -0.71
C LYS A 32 -19.26 -43.70 0.80
N GLU A 33 -19.09 -42.47 1.24
CA GLU A 33 -19.33 -42.14 2.65
C GLU A 33 -20.84 -42.07 2.98
N LEU A 34 -21.67 -41.64 2.04
CA LEU A 34 -23.12 -41.71 2.16
C LEU A 34 -23.61 -43.16 2.17
N GLU A 35 -23.03 -44.02 1.31
CA GLU A 35 -23.32 -45.46 1.29
C GLU A 35 -22.94 -46.13 2.61
N LYS A 36 -21.75 -45.85 3.17
CA LYS A 36 -21.36 -46.36 4.49
C LYS A 36 -22.31 -45.88 5.60
N LYS A 37 -22.77 -44.63 5.56
CA LYS A 37 -23.77 -44.12 6.50
C LYS A 37 -25.14 -44.74 6.27
N GLN A 38 -25.51 -45.02 5.01
CA GLN A 38 -26.72 -45.70 4.62
C GLN A 38 -26.70 -47.16 5.10
N ASP A 39 -25.56 -47.86 4.99
CA ASP A 39 -25.39 -49.21 5.54
C ASP A 39 -25.45 -49.19 7.09
N THR A 40 -24.95 -48.15 7.74
CA THR A 40 -25.05 -47.96 9.19
C THR A 40 -26.47 -47.62 9.62
N ILE A 41 -27.25 -46.93 8.79
CA ILE A 41 -28.65 -46.59 9.00
C ILE A 41 -29.51 -47.85 8.68
N THR A 42 -29.15 -48.62 7.66
CA THR A 42 -29.83 -49.89 7.30
C THR A 42 -29.61 -50.96 8.37
N ALA A 43 -28.40 -50.98 8.99
CA ALA A 43 -28.16 -51.86 10.13
C ALA A 43 -28.92 -51.45 11.41
N LYS A 44 -29.46 -50.21 11.47
CA LYS A 44 -30.27 -49.68 12.59
C LYS A 44 -31.71 -49.34 12.23
N GLY A 45 -32.21 -49.74 11.00
CA GLY A 45 -33.61 -49.72 10.69
C GLY A 45 -34.16 -48.49 9.97
N ILE A 46 -33.72 -48.22 8.72
CA ILE A 46 -34.69 -47.70 7.75
C ILE A 46 -35.37 -48.95 7.17
N LEU A 47 -36.51 -49.22 7.69
CA LEU A 47 -37.30 -50.34 7.37
C LEU A 47 -38.51 -49.82 6.57
N LYS A 48 -38.71 -50.31 5.36
CA LYS A 48 -39.97 -50.13 4.69
C LYS A 48 -41.05 -50.76 5.57
N GLY A 49 -41.99 -49.94 6.01
CA GLY A 49 -43.15 -50.41 6.70
C GLY A 49 -44.06 -51.17 5.69
N ASP A 50 -43.91 -52.44 5.60
CA ASP A 50 -44.88 -53.32 4.94
C ASP A 50 -45.74 -53.94 5.98
N GLN A 51 -46.88 -54.51 5.53
CA GLN A 51 -47.77 -55.36 6.36
C GLN A 51 -47.71 -56.79 5.84
N ASP A 52 -47.60 -57.71 6.78
CA ASP A 52 -47.79 -59.14 6.40
C ASP A 52 -49.23 -59.41 5.94
N ALA A 53 -49.47 -60.57 5.41
CA ALA A 53 -50.83 -61.01 4.96
C ALA A 53 -51.88 -60.97 6.08
N LYS A 54 -51.51 -60.68 7.32
CA LYS A 54 -52.39 -60.55 8.50
C LYS A 54 -52.47 -59.12 9.00
N GLY A 55 -51.86 -58.12 8.26
CA GLY A 55 -51.94 -56.72 8.63
C GLY A 55 -50.95 -56.30 9.72
N ASN A 56 -49.99 -57.16 10.13
CA ASN A 56 -48.96 -56.81 11.10
C ASN A 56 -47.83 -56.02 10.39
N PRO A 57 -47.25 -54.95 10.99
CA PRO A 57 -46.16 -54.27 10.39
C PRO A 57 -44.94 -55.17 10.24
N THR A 58 -44.51 -55.35 9.02
CA THR A 58 -43.25 -56.03 8.68
C THR A 58 -42.26 -55.03 8.17
N VAL A 59 -41.01 -55.29 8.44
CA VAL A 59 -39.94 -54.36 8.12
C VAL A 59 -38.94 -55.07 7.24
N THR A 60 -38.87 -54.63 5.95
CA THR A 60 -37.98 -55.19 4.95
C THR A 60 -36.93 -54.14 4.52
N LYS A 61 -35.77 -54.60 4.09
CA LYS A 61 -34.75 -53.75 3.52
C LYS A 61 -35.24 -53.15 2.20
N ALA A 62 -35.21 -51.83 2.04
CA ALA A 62 -35.57 -51.17 0.81
C ALA A 62 -34.65 -51.61 -0.34
N THR A 63 -35.23 -51.91 -1.53
CA THR A 63 -34.48 -52.35 -2.70
C THR A 63 -34.28 -51.17 -3.66
N PRO A 64 -33.02 -50.82 -4.01
CA PRO A 64 -32.75 -49.74 -4.96
C PRO A 64 -33.49 -49.98 -6.30
N GLY A 65 -34.14 -48.91 -6.81
CA GLY A 65 -34.87 -48.91 -8.07
C GLY A 65 -36.30 -49.47 -8.01
N VAL A 66 -36.72 -50.10 -6.87
CA VAL A 66 -38.07 -50.60 -6.65
C VAL A 66 -38.82 -49.75 -5.64
N ASP A 67 -38.15 -49.41 -4.52
CA ASP A 67 -38.76 -48.71 -3.40
C ASP A 67 -38.43 -47.21 -3.40
N TYR A 68 -37.46 -46.77 -4.21
CA TYR A 68 -37.17 -45.36 -4.45
C TYR A 68 -36.77 -45.11 -5.90
N GLN A 69 -37.23 -44.01 -6.47
CA GLN A 69 -36.82 -43.64 -7.83
C GLN A 69 -35.37 -43.11 -7.80
N GLN A 70 -34.51 -43.70 -8.60
CA GLN A 70 -33.23 -43.15 -8.91
C GLN A 70 -33.41 -41.78 -9.59
N PRO A 71 -32.56 -40.77 -9.31
CA PRO A 71 -32.59 -39.51 -10.05
C PRO A 71 -32.38 -39.82 -11.54
N THR A 72 -33.39 -39.54 -12.37
CA THR A 72 -33.35 -39.79 -13.83
C THR A 72 -32.53 -38.75 -14.61
N GLN A 73 -31.88 -37.80 -13.96
CA GLN A 73 -30.94 -36.89 -14.61
C GLN A 73 -29.52 -37.42 -14.47
N VAL A 74 -29.04 -38.01 -15.55
CA VAL A 74 -27.59 -38.11 -15.79
C VAL A 74 -27.10 -36.69 -15.95
N LEU A 75 -26.38 -36.20 -14.97
CA LEU A 75 -25.62 -34.93 -15.10
C LEU A 75 -24.59 -35.18 -16.20
N THR A 76 -24.83 -34.60 -17.37
CA THR A 76 -23.83 -34.59 -18.41
C THR A 76 -22.64 -33.74 -17.94
N GLU A 77 -21.44 -34.24 -18.14
CA GLU A 77 -20.13 -33.74 -17.62
C GLU A 77 -19.74 -32.28 -17.94
N SER A 78 -20.65 -31.47 -18.48
CA SER A 78 -20.30 -30.15 -19.01
C SER A 78 -20.77 -28.93 -18.19
N ASN A 79 -21.54 -29.13 -17.12
CA ASN A 79 -22.08 -28.00 -16.37
C ASN A 79 -21.63 -28.04 -14.91
N ALA A 80 -20.83 -27.04 -14.50
CA ALA A 80 -20.59 -26.75 -13.10
C ALA A 80 -21.94 -26.58 -12.38
N MET A 81 -22.17 -27.31 -11.29
CA MET A 81 -23.39 -27.18 -10.49
C MET A 81 -23.39 -25.80 -9.79
N ALA A 82 -24.37 -24.97 -10.11
CA ALA A 82 -24.57 -23.72 -9.40
C ALA A 82 -25.06 -23.97 -7.97
N LEU A 83 -24.81 -23.04 -7.06
CA LEU A 83 -25.28 -23.11 -5.67
C LEU A 83 -26.81 -23.16 -5.54
N THR A 84 -27.51 -22.72 -6.57
CA THR A 84 -28.97 -22.80 -6.71
C THR A 84 -29.49 -24.17 -7.16
N ASP A 85 -28.59 -25.01 -7.70
CA ASP A 85 -28.97 -26.33 -8.15
C ASP A 85 -29.43 -27.20 -6.97
N THR A 86 -30.42 -28.01 -7.22
CA THR A 86 -31.01 -28.84 -6.17
C THR A 86 -30.65 -30.32 -6.38
N VAL A 87 -30.14 -30.91 -5.31
CA VAL A 87 -29.89 -32.34 -5.24
C VAL A 87 -31.14 -33.00 -4.65
N PRO A 88 -31.77 -33.96 -5.35
CA PRO A 88 -32.89 -34.72 -4.80
C PRO A 88 -32.37 -35.62 -3.66
N PHE A 89 -33.06 -35.60 -2.53
CA PHE A 89 -32.80 -36.58 -1.48
C PHE A 89 -34.09 -37.09 -0.86
N PHE A 90 -34.02 -38.30 -0.34
CA PHE A 90 -35.16 -38.94 0.28
C PHE A 90 -35.20 -38.61 1.78
N SER A 91 -36.33 -38.07 2.26
CA SER A 91 -36.55 -37.85 3.69
C SER A 91 -37.15 -39.07 4.33
N GLY A 92 -36.36 -39.77 5.16
CA GLY A 92 -36.86 -40.95 5.89
C GLY A 92 -37.94 -40.69 6.93
N ALA A 93 -38.18 -39.43 7.29
CA ALA A 93 -39.12 -39.07 8.34
C ALA A 93 -40.60 -39.05 7.87
N ASP A 94 -40.85 -38.74 6.61
CA ASP A 94 -42.18 -38.55 6.06
C ASP A 94 -42.37 -39.21 4.68
N GLY A 95 -41.37 -39.94 4.18
CA GLY A 95 -41.42 -40.63 2.91
C GLY A 95 -41.46 -39.73 1.68
N GLN A 96 -41.22 -38.44 1.83
CA GLN A 96 -41.30 -37.46 0.76
C GLN A 96 -39.96 -37.27 0.05
N ASN A 97 -39.98 -37.23 -1.28
CA ASN A 97 -38.85 -36.77 -2.08
C ASN A 97 -38.68 -35.25 -1.88
N ARG A 98 -37.59 -34.83 -1.31
CA ARG A 98 -37.25 -33.42 -1.11
C ARG A 98 -36.08 -33.06 -1.97
N LYS A 99 -35.96 -31.76 -2.26
CA LYS A 99 -34.79 -31.17 -2.91
C LYS A 99 -34.05 -30.33 -1.90
N VAL A 100 -32.76 -30.50 -1.85
CA VAL A 100 -31.85 -29.66 -1.05
C VAL A 100 -30.99 -28.85 -2.01
N THR A 101 -30.85 -27.58 -1.78
CA THR A 101 -29.91 -26.77 -2.57
C THR A 101 -28.47 -27.18 -2.23
N LEU A 102 -27.56 -27.08 -3.19
CA LEU A 102 -26.15 -27.37 -2.99
C LEU A 102 -25.58 -26.55 -1.83
N LYS A 103 -26.06 -25.32 -1.67
CA LYS A 103 -25.71 -24.44 -0.51
C LYS A 103 -26.05 -25.13 0.83
N LYS A 104 -27.28 -25.62 1.01
CA LYS A 104 -27.68 -26.30 2.27
C LYS A 104 -26.94 -27.62 2.47
N LEU A 105 -26.59 -28.32 1.38
CA LEU A 105 -25.80 -29.54 1.45
C LEU A 105 -24.35 -29.22 1.91
N LYS A 106 -23.72 -28.19 1.36
CA LYS A 106 -22.39 -27.72 1.80
C LYS A 106 -22.40 -27.31 3.29
N GLU A 107 -23.42 -26.57 3.72
CA GLU A 107 -23.60 -26.18 5.12
C GLU A 107 -23.75 -27.42 6.03
N ALA A 108 -24.56 -28.40 5.65
CA ALA A 108 -24.76 -29.63 6.41
C ALA A 108 -23.52 -30.52 6.50
N LEU A 109 -22.67 -30.49 5.46
CA LEU A 109 -21.42 -31.24 5.40
C LEU A 109 -20.26 -30.50 6.10
N GLY A 110 -20.47 -29.27 6.60
CA GLY A 110 -19.44 -28.46 7.21
C GLY A 110 -18.35 -28.01 6.23
N VAL A 111 -18.67 -27.93 4.93
CA VAL A 111 -17.73 -27.41 3.91
C VAL A 111 -17.49 -25.95 4.20
N GLN A 112 -16.25 -25.59 4.48
CA GLN A 112 -15.83 -24.21 4.71
C GLN A 112 -16.09 -23.38 3.45
N SER A 113 -16.68 -22.22 3.63
CA SER A 113 -16.85 -21.23 2.56
C SER A 113 -15.80 -20.14 2.70
N ALA A 114 -15.35 -19.62 1.58
CA ALA A 114 -14.53 -18.40 1.59
C ALA A 114 -15.27 -17.26 2.27
N SER A 115 -14.55 -16.38 2.92
CA SER A 115 -15.13 -15.19 3.51
C SER A 115 -14.22 -13.99 3.37
N ILE A 116 -14.82 -12.81 3.19
CA ILE A 116 -14.10 -11.53 3.19
C ILE A 116 -14.47 -10.78 4.47
N ASN A 117 -13.48 -10.52 5.30
CA ASN A 117 -13.59 -9.63 6.46
C ASN A 117 -13.21 -8.23 6.02
N VAL A 118 -14.10 -7.30 6.15
CA VAL A 118 -13.87 -5.89 5.85
C VAL A 118 -13.74 -5.12 7.14
N THR A 119 -12.62 -4.40 7.28
CA THR A 119 -12.42 -3.38 8.32
C THR A 119 -12.64 -2.02 7.68
N THR A 120 -13.51 -1.20 8.24
CA THR A 120 -13.81 0.14 7.71
C THR A 120 -14.33 1.06 8.82
N CYS A 121 -14.60 2.33 8.49
CA CYS A 121 -15.17 3.32 9.39
C CYS A 121 -16.57 2.90 9.87
N ALA A 122 -16.91 3.25 11.11
CA ALA A 122 -18.24 3.01 11.65
C ALA A 122 -19.32 3.70 10.77
N GLY A 123 -20.39 2.97 10.45
CA GLY A 123 -21.48 3.49 9.62
C GLY A 123 -21.24 3.53 8.11
N ALA A 124 -20.05 3.18 7.62
CA ALA A 124 -19.80 3.08 6.19
C ALA A 124 -20.70 2.03 5.53
N ALA A 125 -21.30 2.34 4.41
CA ALA A 125 -21.98 1.37 3.56
C ALA A 125 -20.92 0.53 2.83
N VAL A 126 -21.03 -0.81 2.93
CA VAL A 126 -20.07 -1.73 2.31
C VAL A 126 -20.79 -2.58 1.27
N VAL A 127 -20.23 -2.63 0.07
CA VAL A 127 -20.68 -3.47 -1.03
C VAL A 127 -19.55 -4.42 -1.40
N CYS A 128 -19.87 -5.71 -1.54
CA CYS A 128 -18.96 -6.75 -1.99
C CYS A 128 -19.59 -7.46 -3.17
N THR A 129 -18.98 -7.44 -4.34
CA THR A 129 -19.58 -7.97 -5.58
C THR A 129 -18.55 -8.64 -6.49
N ASP A 130 -18.96 -9.68 -7.20
CA ASP A 130 -18.22 -10.32 -8.29
C ASP A 130 -18.78 -9.94 -9.69
N GLY A 131 -19.73 -8.99 -9.73
CA GLY A 131 -20.44 -8.56 -10.94
C GLY A 131 -21.78 -9.27 -11.15
N GLU A 132 -21.96 -10.47 -10.61
CA GLU A 132 -23.22 -11.23 -10.66
C GLU A 132 -23.92 -11.24 -9.30
N THR A 133 -23.17 -11.49 -8.24
CA THR A 133 -23.66 -11.50 -6.84
C THR A 133 -23.24 -10.21 -6.14
N THR A 134 -24.15 -9.59 -5.40
CA THR A 134 -23.88 -8.42 -4.59
C THR A 134 -24.28 -8.67 -3.13
N LEU A 135 -23.34 -8.47 -2.22
CA LEU A 135 -23.51 -8.57 -0.78
C LEU A 135 -23.37 -7.17 -0.16
N ASN A 136 -24.26 -6.80 0.75
CA ASN A 136 -24.27 -5.49 1.37
C ASN A 136 -24.06 -5.60 2.87
N GLY A 137 -23.35 -4.64 3.45
CA GLY A 137 -23.08 -4.54 4.87
C GLY A 137 -22.92 -3.08 5.33
N VAL A 138 -22.74 -2.88 6.62
CA VAL A 138 -22.50 -1.56 7.23
C VAL A 138 -21.41 -1.67 8.27
N GLY A 139 -20.46 -0.76 8.22
CA GLY A 139 -19.28 -0.77 9.08
C GLY A 139 -18.39 -1.99 8.85
N SER A 140 -17.53 -2.28 9.80
CA SER A 140 -16.70 -3.50 9.74
C SER A 140 -17.59 -4.73 9.75
N THR A 141 -17.48 -5.56 8.70
CA THR A 141 -18.41 -6.67 8.46
C THR A 141 -17.69 -7.87 7.84
N LYS A 142 -18.34 -9.03 7.92
CA LYS A 142 -17.87 -10.27 7.32
C LYS A 142 -18.88 -10.76 6.29
N PHE A 143 -18.43 -10.96 5.07
CA PHE A 143 -19.19 -11.59 4.00
C PHE A 143 -18.81 -13.07 3.88
N SER A 144 -19.79 -13.96 3.91
CA SER A 144 -19.61 -15.36 3.50
C SER A 144 -19.89 -15.45 2.02
N LEU A 145 -18.90 -15.91 1.24
CA LEU A 145 -19.02 -15.94 -0.20
C LEU A 145 -19.77 -17.20 -0.66
N PRO A 146 -20.55 -17.11 -1.74
CA PRO A 146 -21.27 -18.26 -2.29
C PRO A 146 -20.29 -19.29 -2.87
N GLU A 147 -19.14 -18.82 -3.37
CA GLU A 147 -18.12 -19.65 -4.02
C GLU A 147 -16.74 -19.40 -3.41
N ASN A 148 -15.85 -20.38 -3.56
CA ASN A 148 -14.50 -20.34 -3.01
C ASN A 148 -13.45 -19.84 -4.02
N THR A 149 -13.89 -19.36 -5.18
CA THR A 149 -13.04 -18.81 -6.25
C THR A 149 -13.70 -17.60 -6.87
N GLY A 150 -12.89 -16.76 -7.51
CA GLY A 150 -13.35 -15.58 -8.25
C GLY A 150 -12.75 -14.27 -7.76
N THR A 151 -12.99 -13.22 -8.54
CA THR A 151 -12.55 -11.86 -8.25
C THR A 151 -13.70 -11.08 -7.64
N TRP A 152 -13.50 -10.53 -6.46
CA TRP A 152 -14.50 -9.74 -5.74
C TRP A 152 -14.04 -8.31 -5.58
N GLU A 153 -14.86 -7.36 -5.97
CA GLU A 153 -14.66 -5.94 -5.65
C GLU A 153 -15.38 -5.62 -4.34
N VAL A 154 -14.65 -5.01 -3.41
CA VAL A 154 -15.20 -4.57 -2.12
C VAL A 154 -15.06 -3.06 -2.05
N THR A 155 -16.18 -2.37 -1.82
CA THR A 155 -16.25 -0.92 -1.76
C THR A 155 -16.90 -0.48 -0.45
N ALA A 156 -16.28 0.48 0.26
CA ALA A 156 -16.85 1.13 1.42
C ALA A 156 -17.08 2.62 1.12
N THR A 157 -18.25 3.14 1.49
CA THR A 157 -18.61 4.55 1.26
C THR A 157 -19.20 5.18 2.52
N LEU A 158 -18.68 6.36 2.89
CA LEU A 158 -19.18 7.15 4.02
C LEU A 158 -19.00 8.65 3.74
N ASN A 159 -20.02 9.44 4.00
CA ASN A 159 -19.98 10.91 3.87
C ASN A 159 -19.43 11.41 2.53
N GLY A 160 -19.72 10.69 1.43
CA GLY A 160 -19.25 11.03 0.08
C GLY A 160 -17.81 10.59 -0.24
N HIS A 161 -17.10 9.98 0.70
CA HIS A 161 -15.79 9.39 0.49
C HIS A 161 -15.92 7.89 0.25
N THR A 162 -15.05 7.34 -0.60
CA THR A 162 -15.09 5.93 -0.98
C THR A 162 -13.69 5.34 -0.96
N ALA A 163 -13.56 4.11 -0.44
CA ALA A 163 -12.38 3.27 -0.56
C ALA A 163 -12.77 1.93 -1.18
N SER A 164 -11.91 1.34 -2.01
CA SER A 164 -12.18 0.06 -2.64
C SER A 164 -10.92 -0.82 -2.72
N ALA A 165 -11.16 -2.12 -2.80
CA ALA A 165 -10.14 -3.12 -3.03
C ALA A 165 -10.69 -4.27 -3.86
N VAL A 166 -9.81 -4.92 -4.62
CA VAL A 166 -10.11 -6.15 -5.35
C VAL A 166 -9.49 -7.32 -4.60
N VAL A 167 -10.27 -8.38 -4.40
CA VAL A 167 -9.88 -9.61 -3.68
C VAL A 167 -9.95 -10.79 -4.64
N GLU A 168 -8.81 -11.41 -4.92
CA GLU A 168 -8.74 -12.67 -5.65
C GLU A 168 -8.97 -13.81 -4.66
N VAL A 169 -10.13 -14.46 -4.76
CA VAL A 169 -10.50 -15.59 -3.92
C VAL A 169 -10.04 -16.87 -4.60
N THR A 170 -9.15 -17.62 -3.97
CA THR A 170 -8.54 -18.83 -4.52
C THR A 170 -8.82 -20.10 -3.69
N GLY A 171 -9.63 -20.01 -2.64
CA GLY A 171 -9.95 -21.14 -1.78
C GLY A 171 -10.87 -20.78 -0.62
N ALA A 172 -11.27 -21.80 0.13
CA ALA A 172 -12.16 -21.69 1.30
C ALA A 172 -11.42 -21.13 2.53
N MET A 173 -10.94 -19.90 2.44
CA MET A 173 -10.23 -19.23 3.53
C MET A 173 -10.83 -17.85 3.83
N GLN A 174 -10.32 -17.22 4.87
CA GLN A 174 -10.70 -15.86 5.24
C GLN A 174 -9.72 -14.87 4.61
N TYR A 175 -10.25 -13.92 3.86
CA TYR A 175 -9.53 -12.78 3.26
C TYR A 175 -9.82 -11.54 4.09
N ASN A 176 -8.79 -10.77 4.43
CA ASN A 176 -8.94 -9.54 5.21
C ASN A 176 -8.70 -8.33 4.33
N VAL A 177 -9.62 -7.38 4.37
CA VAL A 177 -9.58 -6.14 3.58
C VAL A 177 -9.72 -4.96 4.51
N ASP A 178 -8.78 -4.03 4.45
CA ASP A 178 -8.84 -2.76 5.16
C ASP A 178 -9.32 -1.67 4.20
N LEU A 179 -10.52 -1.13 4.46
CA LEU A 179 -11.16 -0.05 3.70
C LEU A 179 -11.47 1.15 4.61
N VAL A 180 -10.62 1.41 5.61
CA VAL A 180 -10.75 2.62 6.43
C VAL A 180 -10.58 3.85 5.52
N ILE A 181 -11.63 4.66 5.45
CA ILE A 181 -11.74 5.78 4.50
C ILE A 181 -11.06 7.01 5.09
N THR A 182 -9.89 7.37 4.55
CA THR A 182 -9.18 8.61 4.93
C THR A 182 -9.81 9.81 4.22
N SER A 183 -10.29 10.76 4.99
CA SER A 183 -10.90 12.00 4.51
C SER A 183 -9.85 13.09 4.25
N SER A 184 -8.90 13.26 5.16
CA SER A 184 -7.83 14.26 5.05
C SER A 184 -6.62 13.91 5.91
N VAL A 185 -5.51 14.60 5.68
CA VAL A 185 -4.37 14.65 6.59
C VAL A 185 -3.96 16.09 6.88
N ALA A 186 -3.45 16.33 8.07
CA ALA A 186 -2.94 17.63 8.48
C ALA A 186 -1.65 17.48 9.28
N VAL A 187 -0.73 18.46 9.16
CA VAL A 187 0.39 18.60 10.07
C VAL A 187 -0.14 19.18 11.37
N THR A 188 -0.12 18.41 12.44
CA THR A 188 -0.55 18.83 13.77
C THR A 188 0.61 19.26 14.65
N HIS A 189 1.83 18.81 14.33
CA HIS A 189 3.07 19.33 14.91
C HIS A 189 4.13 19.46 13.82
N ALA A 190 4.73 20.64 13.69
CA ALA A 190 5.79 20.90 12.71
C ALA A 190 7.08 20.17 13.08
N PRO A 191 7.96 19.83 12.12
CA PRO A 191 9.26 19.26 12.41
C PRO A 191 10.13 20.28 13.15
N THR A 192 11.10 19.79 13.92
CA THR A 192 12.03 20.64 14.67
C THR A 192 12.90 21.52 13.75
N LYS A 193 13.15 21.07 12.52
CA LYS A 193 13.90 21.80 11.49
C LYS A 193 12.96 22.20 10.35
N THR A 194 12.83 23.50 10.12
CA THR A 194 12.03 24.10 9.02
C THR A 194 12.86 24.98 8.11
N THR A 195 14.16 25.23 8.46
CA THR A 195 15.09 26.02 7.66
C THR A 195 16.23 25.13 7.18
N TYR A 196 16.48 25.14 5.89
CA TYR A 196 17.46 24.29 5.21
C TYR A 196 18.37 25.12 4.32
N ASN A 197 19.57 24.62 4.04
CA ASN A 197 20.37 25.12 2.93
C ASN A 197 20.01 24.36 1.64
N VAL A 198 20.28 24.95 0.49
CA VAL A 198 20.15 24.28 -0.79
C VAL A 198 20.96 22.97 -0.76
N GLY A 199 20.35 21.87 -1.23
CA GLY A 199 20.95 20.53 -1.25
C GLY A 199 20.79 19.72 0.04
N GLU A 200 20.29 20.28 1.13
CA GLU A 200 19.99 19.52 2.35
C GLU A 200 18.78 18.63 2.17
N THR A 201 18.77 17.51 2.88
CA THR A 201 17.63 16.57 2.90
C THR A 201 16.59 17.01 3.95
N PHE A 202 15.31 16.84 3.64
CA PHE A 202 14.22 17.06 4.60
C PHE A 202 14.39 16.15 5.81
N ASP A 203 14.30 16.75 6.99
CA ASP A 203 14.37 16.07 8.28
C ASP A 203 12.98 16.10 8.94
N PRO A 204 12.25 14.97 9.01
CA PRO A 204 10.93 14.91 9.62
C PRO A 204 10.95 14.80 11.15
N THR A 205 12.11 14.85 11.81
CA THR A 205 12.22 14.72 13.27
C THR A 205 11.29 15.69 13.99
N GLY A 206 10.40 15.16 14.82
CA GLY A 206 9.40 15.93 15.57
C GLY A 206 8.12 16.28 14.77
N LEU A 207 8.06 15.94 13.48
CA LEU A 207 6.83 16.09 12.70
C LEU A 207 5.75 15.13 13.23
N VAL A 208 4.51 15.62 13.32
CA VAL A 208 3.33 14.79 13.53
C VAL A 208 2.29 15.08 12.45
N VAL A 209 1.88 14.04 11.76
CA VAL A 209 0.83 14.08 10.73
C VAL A 209 -0.37 13.29 11.22
N THR A 210 -1.50 13.95 11.34
CA THR A 210 -2.75 13.34 11.80
C THR A 210 -3.69 13.15 10.61
N ALA A 211 -4.14 11.91 10.40
CA ALA A 211 -5.24 11.59 9.50
C ALA A 211 -6.58 11.83 10.20
N THR A 212 -7.55 12.32 9.44
CA THR A 212 -8.98 12.33 9.81
C THR A 212 -9.70 11.37 8.90
N TYR A 213 -10.46 10.45 9.49
CA TYR A 213 -11.26 9.48 8.76
C TYR A 213 -12.68 9.97 8.53
N ALA A 214 -13.41 9.31 7.64
CA ALA A 214 -14.76 9.73 7.24
C ALA A 214 -15.79 9.68 8.37
N ASP A 215 -15.53 8.93 9.45
CA ASP A 215 -16.33 8.87 10.66
C ASP A 215 -15.96 9.96 11.71
N GLY A 216 -14.99 10.81 11.40
CA GLY A 216 -14.49 11.88 12.27
C GLY A 216 -13.42 11.44 13.26
N THR A 217 -13.06 10.16 13.33
CA THR A 217 -11.94 9.69 14.13
C THR A 217 -10.60 10.14 13.57
N THR A 218 -9.58 10.21 14.42
CA THR A 218 -8.24 10.66 14.02
C THR A 218 -7.17 9.67 14.47
N GLU A 219 -6.05 9.62 13.72
CA GLU A 219 -4.91 8.76 14.00
C GLU A 219 -3.60 9.47 13.62
N ASP A 220 -2.53 9.26 14.39
CA ASP A 220 -1.18 9.64 13.98
C ASP A 220 -0.69 8.66 12.88
N VAL A 221 -0.41 9.20 11.72
CA VAL A 221 -0.01 8.42 10.53
C VAL A 221 1.37 8.81 10.02
N THR A 222 2.16 9.49 10.84
CA THR A 222 3.47 10.05 10.48
C THR A 222 4.38 9.01 9.84
N ASP A 223 4.48 7.81 10.42
CA ASP A 223 5.33 6.72 9.93
C ASP A 223 4.91 6.17 8.56
N GLY A 224 3.64 6.36 8.19
CA GLY A 224 3.07 5.95 6.90
C GLY A 224 3.16 7.00 5.80
N CYS A 225 3.75 8.17 6.08
CA CYS A 225 3.82 9.27 5.14
C CYS A 225 5.07 9.23 4.25
N THR A 226 4.93 9.76 3.04
CA THR A 226 6.04 10.04 2.13
C THR A 226 6.17 11.54 1.89
N PHE A 227 7.40 11.99 1.60
CA PHE A 227 7.77 13.40 1.50
C PHE A 227 8.33 13.75 0.12
N SER A 228 7.92 14.89 -0.44
CA SER A 228 8.45 15.38 -1.72
C SER A 228 8.44 16.91 -1.79
N PRO A 229 9.54 17.56 -2.19
CA PRO A 229 10.84 16.96 -2.46
C PRO A 229 11.54 16.51 -1.18
N THR A 230 12.44 15.51 -1.29
CA THR A 230 13.30 15.07 -0.18
C THR A 230 14.59 15.89 -0.07
N VAL A 231 15.04 16.49 -1.18
CA VAL A 231 16.23 17.37 -1.23
C VAL A 231 15.77 18.79 -1.55
N MET A 232 16.23 19.74 -0.76
CA MET A 232 15.83 21.14 -0.83
C MET A 232 16.52 21.87 -2.00
N ALA A 233 15.74 22.35 -2.96
CA ALA A 233 16.18 23.28 -3.99
C ALA A 233 15.95 24.74 -3.54
N ALA A 234 16.64 25.70 -4.13
CA ALA A 234 16.44 27.13 -3.84
C ALA A 234 14.98 27.60 -3.99
N SER A 235 14.24 26.98 -4.89
CA SER A 235 12.82 27.27 -5.14
C SER A 235 11.85 26.54 -4.22
N THR A 236 12.31 25.64 -3.35
CA THR A 236 11.43 24.87 -2.47
C THR A 236 10.91 25.74 -1.33
N THR A 237 9.60 25.90 -1.26
CA THR A 237 8.92 26.65 -0.19
C THR A 237 8.07 25.75 0.72
N ALA A 238 7.80 24.53 0.28
CA ALA A 238 7.07 23.54 1.06
C ALA A 238 7.45 22.12 0.65
N VAL A 239 7.31 21.19 1.58
CA VAL A 239 7.37 19.74 1.37
C VAL A 239 5.97 19.21 1.35
N THR A 240 5.58 18.53 0.27
CA THR A 240 4.32 17.79 0.16
C THR A 240 4.43 16.50 0.95
N ILE A 241 3.49 16.27 1.83
CA ILE A 241 3.34 15.07 2.64
C ILE A 241 2.18 14.27 2.07
N LYS A 242 2.45 13.04 1.68
CA LYS A 242 1.46 12.12 1.10
C LYS A 242 1.26 10.94 2.03
N TYR A 243 0.01 10.66 2.35
CA TYR A 243 -0.45 9.46 3.02
C TYR A 243 -1.37 8.66 2.11
N GLN A 244 -1.24 7.33 2.13
CA GLN A 244 -2.08 6.43 1.33
C GLN A 244 -2.56 5.26 2.17
N ARG A 245 -3.87 5.01 2.18
CA ARG A 245 -4.51 3.85 2.82
C ARG A 245 -5.71 3.40 1.99
N ALA A 246 -5.90 2.09 1.86
CA ALA A 246 -7.05 1.49 1.15
C ALA A 246 -7.32 2.10 -0.24
N GLY A 247 -6.27 2.35 -1.03
CA GLY A 247 -6.35 2.97 -2.35
C GLY A 247 -6.59 4.49 -2.35
N VAL A 248 -6.97 5.08 -1.22
CA VAL A 248 -7.19 6.54 -1.07
C VAL A 248 -5.85 7.23 -0.79
N THR A 249 -5.56 8.27 -1.58
CA THR A 249 -4.39 9.13 -1.37
C THR A 249 -4.84 10.51 -0.94
N VAL A 250 -4.29 11.00 0.15
CA VAL A 250 -4.49 12.36 0.66
C VAL A 250 -3.15 13.05 0.87
N THR A 251 -3.12 14.38 0.75
CA THR A 251 -1.89 15.16 0.86
C THR A 251 -2.08 16.37 1.73
N THR A 252 -1.00 16.80 2.38
CA THR A 252 -0.86 18.10 3.04
C THR A 252 0.53 18.66 2.76
N THR A 253 0.85 19.84 3.25
CA THR A 253 2.17 20.45 3.05
C THR A 253 2.75 20.96 4.35
N GLN A 254 4.07 20.84 4.49
CA GLN A 254 4.86 21.50 5.52
C GLN A 254 5.66 22.64 4.87
N ALA A 255 5.42 23.88 5.29
CA ALA A 255 6.21 25.02 4.83
C ALA A 255 7.66 24.93 5.31
N VAL A 256 8.59 25.23 4.42
CA VAL A 256 10.03 25.28 4.72
C VAL A 256 10.64 26.55 4.14
N THR A 257 11.77 26.97 4.74
CA THR A 257 12.60 28.06 4.21
C THR A 257 13.91 27.47 3.72
N VAL A 258 14.25 27.71 2.45
CA VAL A 258 15.54 27.28 1.90
C VAL A 258 16.44 28.48 1.71
N LEU A 259 17.61 28.41 2.34
CA LEU A 259 18.63 29.44 2.28
C LEU A 259 19.61 29.14 1.15
N GLU A 260 19.79 30.10 0.26
CA GLU A 260 20.84 30.09 -0.74
C GLU A 260 21.85 31.19 -0.48
N MET A 261 23.06 31.03 -1.01
CA MET A 261 24.06 32.11 -0.98
C MET A 261 23.64 33.22 -1.92
N SER A 262 23.38 34.41 -1.38
CA SER A 262 22.99 35.58 -2.17
C SER A 262 24.20 36.35 -2.73
N SER A 263 25.29 36.46 -1.97
CA SER A 263 26.50 37.14 -2.39
C SER A 263 27.73 36.68 -1.58
N ILE A 264 28.91 37.01 -2.06
CA ILE A 264 30.15 36.97 -1.28
C ILE A 264 30.80 38.36 -1.26
N SER A 265 31.60 38.62 -0.25
CA SER A 265 32.36 39.86 -0.12
C SER A 265 33.73 39.63 0.57
N VAL A 266 34.67 40.48 0.30
CA VAL A 266 35.95 40.51 1.03
C VAL A 266 35.70 41.14 2.41
N LYS A 267 35.75 40.30 3.46
CA LYS A 267 35.63 40.75 4.86
C LYS A 267 36.90 41.37 5.36
N THR A 268 38.04 40.76 5.03
CA THR A 268 39.36 41.25 5.35
C THR A 268 40.22 41.23 4.09
N ALA A 269 40.82 42.37 3.73
CA ALA A 269 41.70 42.45 2.59
C ALA A 269 42.98 41.62 2.81
N PRO A 270 43.67 41.19 1.75
CA PRO A 270 44.97 40.54 1.87
C PRO A 270 46.02 41.47 2.42
N ASN A 271 47.08 40.93 3.02
CA ASN A 271 48.18 41.70 3.57
C ASN A 271 48.92 42.54 2.50
N LYS A 272 48.90 42.07 1.25
CA LYS A 272 49.52 42.75 0.10
C LYS A 272 48.46 43.11 -0.94
N THR A 273 48.39 44.39 -1.31
CA THR A 273 47.45 44.90 -2.32
C THR A 273 48.16 45.67 -3.45
N ALA A 274 49.49 45.88 -3.34
CA ALA A 274 50.26 46.51 -4.38
C ALA A 274 51.35 45.58 -4.91
N TYR A 275 51.43 45.44 -6.22
CA TYR A 275 52.27 44.46 -6.92
C TYR A 275 53.08 45.15 -8.02
N TYR A 276 54.21 44.56 -8.40
CA TYR A 276 54.91 44.89 -9.64
C TYR A 276 54.40 43.99 -10.78
N ILE A 277 54.55 44.46 -12.01
CA ILE A 277 54.22 43.66 -13.18
C ILE A 277 55.00 42.33 -13.13
N GLY A 278 54.30 41.20 -13.35
CA GLY A 278 54.87 39.85 -13.32
C GLY A 278 54.81 39.16 -11.96
N GLU A 279 54.48 39.88 -10.87
CA GLU A 279 54.18 39.20 -9.59
C GLU A 279 52.85 38.48 -9.62
N SER A 280 52.70 37.47 -8.77
CA SER A 280 51.42 36.78 -8.58
C SER A 280 50.65 37.36 -7.39
N PHE A 281 49.31 37.30 -7.43
CA PHE A 281 48.49 37.74 -6.29
C PHE A 281 48.74 36.86 -5.07
N ASP A 282 48.91 37.50 -3.91
CA ASP A 282 49.10 36.85 -2.63
C ASP A 282 47.84 37.08 -1.75
N ALA A 283 47.12 36.00 -1.52
CA ALA A 283 45.88 36.00 -0.76
C ALA A 283 46.06 35.90 0.77
N THR A 284 47.34 35.92 1.27
CA THR A 284 47.65 35.79 2.69
C THR A 284 46.91 36.85 3.51
N GLY A 285 46.17 36.42 4.54
CA GLY A 285 45.38 37.29 5.41
C GLY A 285 43.99 37.65 4.88
N MET A 286 43.66 37.29 3.62
CA MET A 286 42.33 37.58 3.07
C MET A 286 41.26 36.66 3.66
N VAL A 287 40.13 37.25 4.02
CA VAL A 287 38.96 36.55 4.53
C VAL A 287 37.75 36.90 3.67
N ILE A 288 37.07 35.86 3.19
CA ILE A 288 35.82 35.99 2.41
C ILE A 288 34.63 35.62 3.29
N GLU A 289 33.58 36.43 3.18
CA GLU A 289 32.31 36.22 3.87
C GLU A 289 31.18 36.04 2.86
N ALA A 290 30.42 34.95 2.98
CA ALA A 290 29.19 34.73 2.24
C ALA A 290 28.00 35.30 3.02
N THR A 291 27.06 35.91 2.28
CA THR A 291 25.78 36.37 2.79
C THR A 291 24.70 35.46 2.23
N MET A 292 23.87 34.90 3.11
CA MET A 292 22.74 34.02 2.73
C MET A 292 21.51 34.86 2.39
N SER A 293 20.48 34.23 1.78
CA SER A 293 19.23 34.87 1.37
C SER A 293 18.45 35.52 2.54
N ASN A 294 18.61 35.00 3.75
CA ASN A 294 18.03 35.58 4.97
C ASN A 294 18.89 36.69 5.62
N GLY A 295 19.99 37.07 4.99
CA GLY A 295 20.92 38.09 5.50
C GLY A 295 21.96 37.58 6.49
N THR A 296 21.92 36.30 6.89
CA THR A 296 22.97 35.72 7.74
C THR A 296 24.30 35.66 7.00
N LYS A 297 25.39 35.79 7.73
CA LYS A 297 26.75 35.86 7.19
C LYS A 297 27.61 34.76 7.77
N LYS A 298 28.47 34.16 6.92
CA LYS A 298 29.45 33.15 7.35
C LYS A 298 30.78 33.34 6.61
N THR A 299 31.90 33.14 7.32
CA THR A 299 33.20 33.03 6.68
C THR A 299 33.28 31.76 5.86
N VAL A 300 33.84 31.85 4.66
CA VAL A 300 33.97 30.73 3.72
C VAL A 300 35.43 30.48 3.36
N THR A 301 35.73 29.21 3.06
CA THR A 301 37.04 28.72 2.62
C THR A 301 36.89 27.94 1.31
N GLY A 302 37.99 27.64 0.62
CA GLY A 302 37.94 26.90 -0.65
C GLY A 302 37.48 27.72 -1.85
N TRP A 303 37.47 29.03 -1.71
CA TRP A 303 37.29 29.97 -2.83
C TRP A 303 38.50 29.97 -3.75
N THR A 304 38.32 30.38 -4.97
CA THR A 304 39.35 30.55 -6.00
C THR A 304 39.44 32.01 -6.43
N TYR A 305 40.50 32.37 -7.16
CA TYR A 305 40.65 33.73 -7.67
C TYR A 305 41.28 33.76 -9.08
N THR A 306 41.01 34.83 -9.81
CA THR A 306 41.55 35.08 -11.14
C THR A 306 41.89 36.55 -11.29
N PRO A 307 43.09 36.90 -11.86
CA PRO A 307 44.12 36.00 -12.36
C PRO A 307 44.88 35.27 -11.25
N SER A 308 45.24 33.99 -11.47
CA SER A 308 46.03 33.14 -10.54
C SER A 308 47.54 33.14 -10.90
N GLY A 309 47.88 33.67 -12.05
CA GLY A 309 49.25 33.79 -12.56
C GLY A 309 49.85 35.20 -12.37
N ALA A 310 50.85 35.50 -13.22
CA ALA A 310 51.52 36.79 -13.26
C ALA A 310 50.58 37.95 -13.57
N LEU A 311 50.58 38.97 -12.75
CA LEU A 311 49.79 40.18 -12.91
C LEU A 311 50.35 41.07 -14.03
N SER A 312 49.45 41.62 -14.80
CA SER A 312 49.73 42.50 -15.94
C SER A 312 49.48 43.98 -15.57
N LYS A 313 49.97 44.92 -16.35
CA LYS A 313 49.76 46.35 -16.17
C LYS A 313 48.26 46.74 -16.12
N THR A 314 47.41 45.98 -16.77
CA THR A 314 45.97 46.26 -16.87
C THR A 314 45.16 45.68 -15.75
N ASP A 315 45.73 44.88 -14.85
CA ASP A 315 45.01 44.27 -13.74
C ASP A 315 44.76 45.29 -12.63
N THR A 316 43.52 45.64 -12.39
CA THR A 316 43.10 46.59 -11.34
C THR A 316 42.42 45.93 -10.18
N ALA A 317 42.04 44.67 -10.35
CA ALA A 317 41.35 43.85 -9.34
C ALA A 317 41.59 42.34 -9.61
N VAL A 318 41.46 41.59 -8.56
CA VAL A 318 41.36 40.12 -8.60
C VAL A 318 39.93 39.74 -8.32
N THR A 319 39.36 38.89 -9.20
CA THR A 319 38.02 38.32 -9.02
C THR A 319 38.11 37.07 -8.15
N ILE A 320 37.36 37.02 -7.06
CA ILE A 320 37.23 35.89 -6.15
C ILE A 320 35.93 35.14 -6.53
N SER A 321 35.99 33.83 -6.59
CA SER A 321 34.85 32.97 -6.89
C SER A 321 34.69 31.91 -5.80
N TYR A 322 33.48 31.74 -5.31
CA TYR A 322 33.11 30.69 -4.33
C TYR A 322 31.83 30.00 -4.78
N THR A 323 31.84 28.65 -4.72
CA THR A 323 30.71 27.83 -5.07
C THR A 323 30.29 27.00 -3.86
N GLU A 324 28.99 27.02 -3.55
CA GLU A 324 28.37 26.22 -2.52
C GLU A 324 27.06 25.68 -3.04
N ASN A 325 26.85 24.36 -2.90
CA ASN A 325 25.62 23.67 -3.35
C ASN A 325 25.21 24.02 -4.80
N GLY A 326 26.18 24.12 -5.72
CA GLY A 326 25.96 24.46 -7.12
C GLY A 326 25.72 25.94 -7.41
N VAL A 327 25.63 26.81 -6.39
CA VAL A 327 25.51 28.26 -6.54
C VAL A 327 26.87 28.91 -6.49
N THR A 328 27.28 29.61 -7.56
CA THR A 328 28.53 30.33 -7.66
C THR A 328 28.26 31.82 -7.51
N LYS A 329 29.02 32.49 -6.63
CA LYS A 329 29.04 33.95 -6.48
C LYS A 329 30.47 34.48 -6.61
N THR A 330 30.58 35.71 -7.04
CA THR A 330 31.89 36.41 -7.20
C THR A 330 31.90 37.71 -6.48
N CYS A 331 33.10 38.13 -6.05
CA CYS A 331 33.40 39.48 -5.62
C CYS A 331 34.80 39.88 -6.10
N THR A 332 35.21 41.12 -5.95
CA THR A 332 36.49 41.61 -6.40
C THR A 332 37.30 42.20 -5.24
N GLN A 333 38.61 41.97 -5.28
CA GLN A 333 39.61 42.66 -4.45
C GLN A 333 40.40 43.61 -5.35
N ALA A 334 40.31 44.89 -5.07
CA ALA A 334 41.11 45.89 -5.80
C ALA A 334 42.61 45.72 -5.49
N ILE A 335 43.43 45.86 -6.51
CA ILE A 335 44.90 45.84 -6.43
C ILE A 335 45.49 47.04 -7.20
N THR A 336 46.74 47.36 -6.88
CA THR A 336 47.47 48.41 -7.59
C THR A 336 48.70 47.80 -8.24
N ILE A 337 48.86 48.02 -9.54
CA ILE A 337 50.07 47.59 -10.26
C ILE A 337 51.06 48.81 -10.35
N ARG A 338 52.18 48.61 -9.75
CA ARG A 338 53.27 49.59 -9.78
C ARG A 338 54.12 49.45 -11.05
N THR A 339 54.28 50.47 -11.76
CA THR A 339 55.16 50.54 -12.96
C THR A 339 56.41 51.32 -12.66
N LEU A 340 57.52 50.89 -13.19
CA LEU A 340 58.72 51.65 -13.14
C LEU A 340 58.55 52.94 -13.96
N SER A 341 58.69 54.13 -13.35
CA SER A 341 58.53 55.43 -14.03
C SER A 341 59.80 55.94 -14.60
N SER A 342 60.91 55.72 -13.89
CA SER A 342 62.24 56.20 -14.32
C SER A 342 63.37 55.42 -13.63
N ILE A 343 64.48 55.38 -14.23
CA ILE A 343 65.80 55.01 -13.65
C ILE A 343 66.73 56.16 -13.74
N SER A 344 67.63 56.34 -12.74
CA SER A 344 68.67 57.27 -12.78
C SER A 344 70.02 56.67 -12.36
N VAL A 345 71.08 57.11 -12.96
CA VAL A 345 72.46 56.76 -12.52
C VAL A 345 72.78 57.53 -11.26
N THR A 346 72.94 56.83 -10.14
CA THR A 346 73.30 57.46 -8.85
C THR A 346 74.78 57.63 -8.66
N THR A 347 75.63 56.93 -9.39
CA THR A 347 77.07 57.04 -9.39
C THR A 347 77.55 56.86 -10.83
N ALA A 348 78.29 57.82 -11.34
CA ALA A 348 78.95 57.68 -12.65
C ALA A 348 80.12 56.69 -12.53
N PRO A 349 80.43 55.90 -13.65
CA PRO A 349 81.56 54.99 -13.67
C PRO A 349 82.89 55.66 -13.50
#